data_aa41db65cb8c92a0c1d0af6ec54e9066
#
_entry.id   aa41db65cb8c92a0c1d0af6ec54e9066
#
_cell.length_a   1.000
_cell.length_b   1.000
_cell.length_c   1.000
_cell.angle_alpha   90.00
_cell.angle_beta   90.00
_cell.angle_gamma   90.00
#
_symmetry.space_group_name_H-M   'P 1'
#
loop_
_entity.id
_entity.type
_entity.pdbx_description
1 polymer ?
#
loop_
_entity_poly.entity_id
_entity_poly.type
_entity_poly.pdbx_seq_one_letter_code
_entity_poly.pdbx_strand_id
1 'polypeptide(L)'
;QQTMLTFASSDVDKLVEGISTIAAAFWPKPVIVRLSDFKSNEYRKLIGGSRYEPEEENPMLGFRGAARYISAEFGEAFAMECEALKRVRNDMGLTNVEIMVPFVRTLKQAERVVGMLADQGLKRGQDGLRVIMMCEIPSNAILAEQFLEHFDGMSIGSNDLTQLTLGLDRDSGLELLARD
;
A
#
# COMPACT_ATOMS: atom_id res chain seq x y z
N GLN A 1 26.79 -8.90 0.76
CA GLN A 1 25.53 -9.69 0.76
C GLN A 1 25.02 -9.90 2.19
N GLN A 2 25.85 -10.28 3.14
CA GLN A 2 25.45 -10.57 4.53
C GLN A 2 24.93 -9.32 5.29
N THR A 3 25.48 -8.15 5.00
CA THR A 3 25.06 -6.88 5.60
C THR A 3 23.67 -6.43 5.11
N MET A 4 23.35 -6.65 3.82
CA MET A 4 22.05 -6.33 3.24
C MET A 4 20.93 -7.21 3.80
N LEU A 5 21.18 -8.51 3.96
CA LEU A 5 20.23 -9.46 4.57
C LEU A 5 19.94 -9.15 6.05
N THR A 6 20.92 -8.66 6.79
CA THR A 6 20.75 -8.28 8.20
C THR A 6 19.86 -7.03 8.35
N PHE A 7 20.01 -6.04 7.45
CA PHE A 7 19.15 -4.86 7.45
C PHE A 7 17.70 -5.22 7.06
N ALA A 8 17.51 -6.02 6.02
CA ALA A 8 16.19 -6.47 5.59
C ALA A 8 15.44 -7.26 6.68
N SER A 9 16.13 -8.17 7.37
CA SER A 9 15.55 -8.91 8.50
C SER A 9 15.14 -8.00 9.65
N SER A 10 15.97 -7.02 10.01
CA SER A 10 15.66 -6.03 11.04
C SER A 10 14.43 -5.18 10.69
N ASP A 11 14.24 -4.85 9.42
CA ASP A 11 13.11 -4.04 8.97
C ASP A 11 11.80 -4.85 9.00
N VAL A 12 11.83 -6.11 8.60
CA VAL A 12 10.68 -7.03 8.75
C VAL A 12 10.29 -7.18 10.23
N ASP A 13 11.27 -7.38 11.12
CA ASP A 13 11.01 -7.53 12.56
C ASP A 13 10.36 -6.28 13.17
N LYS A 14 10.79 -5.08 12.77
CA LYS A 14 10.16 -3.82 13.20
C LYS A 14 8.73 -3.66 12.68
N LEU A 15 8.47 -4.06 11.44
CA LEU A 15 7.11 -4.07 10.88
C LEU A 15 6.22 -5.06 11.65
N VAL A 16 6.71 -6.26 11.92
CA VAL A 16 6.00 -7.26 12.73
C VAL A 16 5.67 -6.71 14.11
N GLU A 17 6.64 -6.13 14.80
CA GLU A 17 6.45 -5.54 16.13
C GLU A 17 5.38 -4.44 16.12
N GLY A 18 5.47 -3.50 15.19
CA GLY A 18 4.53 -2.39 15.07
C GLY A 18 3.12 -2.86 14.75
N ILE A 19 2.96 -3.71 13.75
CA ILE A 19 1.65 -4.23 13.32
C ILE A 19 1.03 -5.08 14.41
N SER A 20 1.79 -6.01 15.00
CA SER A 20 1.29 -6.93 16.02
C SER A 20 0.86 -6.21 17.29
N THR A 21 1.59 -5.17 17.70
CA THR A 21 1.23 -4.35 18.86
C THR A 21 -0.15 -3.72 18.69
N ILE A 22 -0.41 -3.12 17.53
CA ILE A 22 -1.71 -2.51 17.22
C ILE A 22 -2.79 -3.59 17.08
N ALA A 23 -2.52 -4.66 16.34
CA ALA A 23 -3.48 -5.73 16.11
C ALA A 23 -3.91 -6.42 17.40
N ALA A 24 -2.98 -6.68 18.31
CA ALA A 24 -3.29 -7.27 19.61
C ALA A 24 -4.11 -6.33 20.49
N ALA A 25 -3.80 -5.03 20.50
CA ALA A 25 -4.53 -4.03 21.29
C ALA A 25 -6.01 -3.87 20.83
N PHE A 26 -6.28 -4.09 19.55
CA PHE A 26 -7.64 -3.97 19.00
C PHE A 26 -8.39 -5.31 18.91
N TRP A 27 -7.73 -6.43 19.19
CA TRP A 27 -8.37 -7.75 19.11
C TRP A 27 -9.71 -7.81 19.85
N PRO A 28 -10.80 -8.38 19.27
CA PRO A 28 -10.91 -9.02 17.95
C PRO A 28 -11.36 -8.06 16.82
N LYS A 29 -11.34 -6.75 17.04
CA LYS A 29 -11.75 -5.75 16.05
C LYS A 29 -10.76 -5.72 14.88
N PRO A 30 -11.23 -5.51 13.64
CA PRO A 30 -10.35 -5.44 12.48
C PRO A 30 -9.36 -4.28 12.57
N VAL A 31 -8.15 -4.55 12.13
CA VAL A 31 -7.08 -3.57 11.94
C VAL A 31 -6.64 -3.60 10.49
N ILE A 32 -6.79 -2.49 9.79
CA ILE A 32 -6.42 -2.38 8.39
C ILE A 32 -4.99 -1.84 8.29
N VAL A 33 -4.11 -2.62 7.68
CA VAL A 33 -2.72 -2.24 7.41
C VAL A 33 -2.59 -1.85 5.94
N ARG A 34 -2.29 -0.58 5.69
CA ARG A 34 -2.02 -0.10 4.35
C ARG A 34 -0.58 -0.42 3.95
N LEU A 35 -0.41 -1.01 2.77
CA LEU A 35 0.89 -1.18 2.15
C LEU A 35 1.54 0.18 1.86
N SER A 36 2.86 0.22 1.79
CA SER A 36 3.64 1.44 1.61
C SER A 36 3.22 2.22 0.36
N ASP A 37 3.03 3.53 0.51
CA ASP A 37 2.64 4.43 -0.57
C ASP A 37 3.38 5.77 -0.50
N PHE A 38 4.70 5.72 -0.31
CA PHE A 38 5.50 6.92 -0.48
C PHE A 38 5.72 7.22 -1.97
N LYS A 39 5.70 8.50 -2.29
CA LYS A 39 6.07 9.00 -3.61
C LYS A 39 7.58 8.90 -3.81
N SER A 40 8.05 8.86 -5.06
CA SER A 40 9.48 8.76 -5.38
C SER A 40 10.32 9.86 -4.72
N ASN A 41 9.82 11.10 -4.67
CA ASN A 41 10.48 12.22 -4.00
C ASN A 41 10.57 12.07 -2.48
N GLU A 42 9.67 11.32 -1.86
CA GLU A 42 9.69 11.02 -0.43
C GLU A 42 10.70 9.92 -0.13
N TYR A 43 10.69 8.82 -0.90
CA TYR A 43 11.70 7.76 -0.79
C TYR A 43 13.13 8.28 -1.06
N ARG A 44 13.30 9.20 -2.03
CA ARG A 44 14.60 9.81 -2.33
C ARG A 44 15.23 10.54 -1.14
N LYS A 45 14.42 11.03 -0.21
CA LYS A 45 14.89 11.70 1.02
C LYS A 45 15.39 10.73 2.09
N LEU A 46 15.09 9.44 1.96
CA LEU A 46 15.61 8.43 2.87
C LEU A 46 17.09 8.17 2.61
N ILE A 47 17.80 7.65 3.63
CA ILE A 47 19.23 7.34 3.52
C ILE A 47 19.45 6.35 2.37
N GLY A 48 20.19 6.78 1.37
CA GLY A 48 20.48 5.98 0.17
C GLY A 48 19.37 5.99 -0.89
N GLY A 49 18.19 6.54 -0.61
CA GLY A 49 17.01 6.52 -1.48
C GLY A 49 17.27 7.12 -2.86
N SER A 50 18.09 8.16 -2.98
CA SER A 50 18.45 8.80 -4.25
C SER A 50 19.16 7.88 -5.25
N ARG A 51 19.65 6.73 -4.81
CA ARG A 51 20.33 5.73 -5.67
C ARG A 51 19.35 4.80 -6.37
N TYR A 52 18.17 4.63 -5.82
CA TYR A 52 17.18 3.64 -6.24
C TYR A 52 15.90 4.25 -6.80
N GLU A 53 15.59 5.48 -6.39
CA GLU A 53 14.34 6.13 -6.77
C GLU A 53 14.51 7.00 -8.02
N PRO A 54 13.58 6.90 -8.99
CA PRO A 54 13.60 7.76 -10.16
C PRO A 54 13.38 9.22 -9.77
N GLU A 55 13.90 10.12 -10.59
CA GLU A 55 13.54 11.53 -10.51
C GLU A 55 12.34 11.77 -11.40
N GLU A 56 11.23 12.21 -10.80
CA GLU A 56 9.97 12.43 -11.48
C GLU A 56 9.56 13.89 -11.34
N GLU A 57 9.10 14.49 -12.43
CA GLU A 57 8.56 15.86 -12.42
C GLU A 57 7.25 15.95 -11.62
N ASN A 58 6.44 14.89 -11.68
CA ASN A 58 5.18 14.80 -10.94
C ASN A 58 5.05 13.47 -10.17
N PRO A 59 5.71 13.34 -9.01
CA PRO A 59 5.68 12.11 -8.23
C PRO A 59 4.28 11.68 -7.78
N MET A 60 3.33 12.63 -7.69
CA MET A 60 1.94 12.34 -7.35
C MET A 60 1.29 11.37 -8.36
N LEU A 61 1.60 11.53 -9.64
CA LEU A 61 1.08 10.71 -10.74
C LEU A 61 2.04 9.59 -11.16
N GLY A 62 3.18 9.50 -10.52
CA GLY A 62 4.30 8.67 -10.95
C GLY A 62 4.33 7.27 -10.33
N PHE A 63 5.53 6.86 -9.93
CA PHE A 63 5.88 5.54 -9.46
C PHE A 63 5.49 5.35 -7.98
N ARG A 64 4.24 4.98 -7.73
CA ARG A 64 3.68 4.77 -6.38
C ARG A 64 2.59 3.71 -6.36
N GLY A 65 2.26 3.21 -5.16
CA GLY A 65 1.18 2.26 -4.92
C GLY A 65 1.30 0.97 -5.72
N ALA A 66 0.19 0.48 -6.25
CA ALA A 66 0.14 -0.79 -6.98
C ALA A 66 1.14 -0.88 -8.15
N ALA A 67 1.38 0.22 -8.87
CA ALA A 67 2.37 0.24 -9.95
C ALA A 67 3.79 -0.07 -9.46
N ARG A 68 4.13 0.39 -8.25
CA ARG A 68 5.41 0.12 -7.61
C ARG A 68 5.56 -1.35 -7.25
N TYR A 69 4.54 -1.95 -6.63
CA TYR A 69 4.60 -3.37 -6.23
C TYR A 69 4.77 -4.33 -7.40
N ILE A 70 4.16 -3.97 -8.54
CA ILE A 70 4.22 -4.78 -9.76
C ILE A 70 5.59 -4.67 -10.46
N SER A 71 6.38 -3.63 -10.16
CA SER A 71 7.68 -3.44 -10.78
C SER A 71 8.73 -4.43 -10.23
N ALA A 72 9.70 -4.77 -11.09
CA ALA A 72 10.80 -5.63 -10.69
C ALA A 72 11.69 -4.95 -9.62
N GLU A 73 11.80 -3.63 -9.68
CA GLU A 73 12.66 -2.84 -8.79
C GLU A 73 12.18 -2.84 -7.34
N PHE A 74 10.88 -3.01 -7.12
CA PHE A 74 10.29 -2.99 -5.77
C PHE A 74 9.91 -4.37 -5.24
N GLY A 75 10.12 -5.44 -6.02
CA GLY A 75 9.68 -6.79 -5.69
C GLY A 75 10.20 -7.31 -4.35
N GLU A 76 11.46 -7.04 -4.01
CA GLU A 76 12.04 -7.45 -2.72
C GLU A 76 11.40 -6.70 -1.54
N ALA A 77 11.17 -5.39 -1.67
CA ALA A 77 10.52 -4.60 -0.63
C ALA A 77 9.07 -5.02 -0.42
N PHE A 78 8.34 -5.29 -1.49
CA PHE A 78 6.98 -5.83 -1.42
C PHE A 78 6.95 -7.20 -0.72
N ALA A 79 7.90 -8.08 -1.04
CA ALA A 79 8.01 -9.39 -0.38
C ALA A 79 8.28 -9.26 1.13
N MET A 80 9.07 -8.28 1.56
CA MET A 80 9.31 -8.00 2.99
C MET A 80 8.04 -7.53 3.72
N GLU A 81 7.24 -6.65 3.10
CA GLU A 81 5.95 -6.24 3.66
C GLU A 81 5.00 -7.45 3.80
N CYS A 82 4.92 -8.29 2.76
CA CYS A 82 4.11 -9.50 2.78
C CYS A 82 4.58 -10.49 3.86
N GLU A 83 5.90 -10.66 4.03
CA GLU A 83 6.46 -11.52 5.06
C GLU A 83 6.10 -11.04 6.46
N ALA A 84 6.17 -9.74 6.72
CA ALA A 84 5.76 -9.18 8.00
C ALA A 84 4.27 -9.45 8.29
N LEU A 85 3.40 -9.24 7.31
CA LEU A 85 1.96 -9.50 7.43
C LEU A 85 1.65 -10.98 7.66
N LYS A 86 2.35 -11.89 6.98
CA LYS A 86 2.20 -13.34 7.20
C LYS A 86 2.59 -13.72 8.62
N ARG A 87 3.72 -13.25 9.11
CA ARG A 87 4.18 -13.56 10.47
C ARG A 87 3.18 -13.08 11.52
N VAL A 88 2.64 -11.87 11.35
CA VAL A 88 1.60 -11.35 12.27
C VAL A 88 0.33 -12.19 12.21
N ARG A 89 -0.17 -12.52 11.03
CA ARG A 89 -1.42 -13.26 10.88
C ARG A 89 -1.30 -14.72 11.20
N ASN A 90 -0.26 -15.39 10.67
CA ASN A 90 -0.14 -16.85 10.71
C ASN A 90 0.64 -17.31 11.92
N ASP A 91 1.82 -16.74 12.20
CA ASP A 91 2.68 -17.21 13.29
C ASP A 91 2.19 -16.69 14.65
N MET A 92 1.70 -15.44 14.70
CA MET A 92 1.18 -14.84 15.93
C MET A 92 -0.34 -15.00 16.09
N GLY A 93 -1.05 -15.49 15.06
CA GLY A 93 -2.48 -15.73 15.10
C GLY A 93 -3.37 -14.48 15.12
N LEU A 94 -2.84 -13.32 14.79
CA LEU A 94 -3.58 -12.05 14.77
C LEU A 94 -4.36 -11.88 13.45
N THR A 95 -5.35 -12.74 13.25
CA THR A 95 -6.16 -12.82 12.02
C THR A 95 -7.10 -11.63 11.81
N ASN A 96 -7.20 -10.71 12.78
CA ASN A 96 -7.92 -9.46 12.66
C ASN A 96 -7.20 -8.41 11.80
N VAL A 97 -5.99 -8.67 11.33
CA VAL A 97 -5.28 -7.80 10.37
C VAL A 97 -5.85 -7.99 8.98
N GLU A 98 -6.28 -6.90 8.36
CA GLU A 98 -6.70 -6.78 6.96
C GLU A 98 -5.66 -5.98 6.18
N ILE A 99 -5.57 -6.20 4.87
CA ILE A 99 -4.59 -5.53 4.00
C ILE A 99 -5.29 -4.46 3.17
N MET A 100 -4.69 -3.28 3.06
CA MET A 100 -5.18 -2.23 2.18
C MET A 100 -4.15 -1.88 1.12
N VAL A 101 -4.59 -1.94 -0.15
CA VAL A 101 -3.77 -1.64 -1.33
C VAL A 101 -4.02 -0.20 -1.78
N PRO A 102 -2.99 0.66 -1.76
CA PRO A 102 -3.11 2.04 -2.22
C PRO A 102 -2.90 2.19 -3.72
N PHE A 103 -3.48 3.22 -4.28
CA PHE A 103 -3.20 3.79 -5.60
C PHE A 103 -3.26 2.76 -6.74
N VAL A 104 -4.39 2.09 -6.85
CA VAL A 104 -4.69 1.10 -7.91
C VAL A 104 -5.36 1.81 -9.09
N ARG A 105 -4.68 1.95 -10.22
CA ARG A 105 -5.14 2.74 -11.36
C ARG A 105 -6.09 2.00 -12.30
N THR A 106 -5.87 0.71 -12.48
CA THR A 106 -6.59 -0.10 -13.48
C THR A 106 -7.03 -1.45 -12.92
N LEU A 107 -8.05 -2.05 -13.51
CA LEU A 107 -8.51 -3.40 -13.16
C LEU A 107 -7.39 -4.44 -13.31
N LYS A 108 -6.54 -4.30 -14.34
CA LYS A 108 -5.38 -5.16 -14.53
C LYS A 108 -4.36 -5.05 -13.40
N GLN A 109 -4.16 -3.84 -12.86
CA GLN A 109 -3.32 -3.67 -11.66
C GLN A 109 -3.97 -4.31 -10.43
N ALA A 110 -5.29 -4.19 -10.29
CA ALA A 110 -6.04 -4.83 -9.20
C ALA A 110 -5.85 -6.35 -9.22
N GLU A 111 -6.14 -6.98 -10.35
CA GLU A 111 -5.95 -8.42 -10.54
C GLU A 111 -4.52 -8.84 -10.21
N ARG A 112 -3.54 -8.13 -10.76
CA ARG A 112 -2.12 -8.48 -10.60
C ARG A 112 -1.64 -8.35 -9.16
N VAL A 113 -1.97 -7.27 -8.45
CA VAL A 113 -1.51 -7.08 -7.05
C VAL A 113 -2.16 -8.09 -6.11
N VAL A 114 -3.44 -8.41 -6.31
CA VAL A 114 -4.12 -9.45 -5.52
C VAL A 114 -3.52 -10.83 -5.79
N GLY A 115 -3.18 -11.13 -7.05
CA GLY A 115 -2.43 -12.33 -7.41
C GLY A 115 -1.07 -12.40 -6.73
N MET A 116 -0.30 -11.33 -6.74
CA MET A 116 1.01 -11.25 -6.07
C MET A 116 0.92 -11.44 -4.55
N LEU A 117 -0.12 -10.90 -3.91
CA LEU A 117 -0.38 -11.17 -2.48
C LEU A 117 -0.64 -12.65 -2.23
N ALA A 118 -1.44 -13.29 -3.10
CA ALA A 118 -1.72 -14.72 -3.01
C ALA A 118 -0.46 -15.56 -3.20
N ASP A 119 0.40 -15.21 -4.16
CA ASP A 119 1.69 -15.88 -4.41
C ASP A 119 2.64 -15.77 -3.20
N GLN A 120 2.53 -14.69 -2.42
CA GLN A 120 3.24 -14.49 -1.17
C GLN A 120 2.57 -15.20 0.03
N GLY A 121 1.48 -15.94 -0.19
CA GLY A 121 0.76 -16.65 0.89
C GLY A 121 -0.30 -15.79 1.61
N LEU A 122 -0.66 -14.64 1.07
CA LEU A 122 -1.70 -13.75 1.58
C LEU A 122 -2.92 -13.79 0.63
N LYS A 123 -3.54 -14.96 0.53
CA LYS A 123 -4.68 -15.17 -0.38
C LYS A 123 -5.96 -14.60 0.23
N ARG A 124 -6.62 -13.71 -0.52
CA ARG A 124 -7.92 -13.15 -0.18
C ARG A 124 -8.94 -14.25 0.17
N GLY A 125 -9.64 -14.10 1.27
CA GLY A 125 -10.63 -15.05 1.80
C GLY A 125 -10.04 -16.20 2.61
N GLN A 126 -8.75 -16.51 2.47
CA GLN A 126 -8.10 -17.55 3.28
C GLN A 126 -7.90 -17.06 4.71
N ASP A 127 -8.31 -17.89 5.68
CA ASP A 127 -8.25 -17.57 7.12
C ASP A 127 -8.90 -16.20 7.45
N GLY A 128 -9.98 -15.87 6.72
CA GLY A 128 -10.72 -14.62 6.90
C GLY A 128 -9.98 -13.38 6.42
N LEU A 129 -8.89 -13.50 5.66
CA LEU A 129 -8.17 -12.34 5.13
C LEU A 129 -9.03 -11.54 4.16
N ARG A 130 -9.28 -10.28 4.51
CA ARG A 130 -9.88 -9.30 3.62
C ARG A 130 -8.80 -8.40 3.02
N VAL A 131 -8.97 -8.11 1.73
CA VAL A 131 -8.11 -7.19 0.99
C VAL A 131 -8.96 -6.00 0.55
N ILE A 132 -8.61 -4.84 1.08
CA ILE A 132 -9.30 -3.57 0.86
C ILE A 132 -8.51 -2.75 -0.16
N MET A 133 -9.18 -1.95 -0.97
CA MET A 133 -8.56 -1.00 -1.89
C MET A 133 -8.79 0.43 -1.40
N MET A 134 -7.82 1.32 -1.57
CA MET A 134 -8.08 2.75 -1.46
C MET A 134 -8.78 3.25 -2.72
N CYS A 135 -9.94 3.87 -2.55
CA CYS A 135 -10.64 4.63 -3.57
C CYS A 135 -10.12 6.07 -3.54
N GLU A 136 -9.12 6.35 -4.35
CA GLU A 136 -8.41 7.63 -4.33
C GLU A 136 -8.03 8.16 -5.72
N ILE A 137 -8.47 7.46 -6.75
CA ILE A 137 -8.33 7.84 -8.15
C ILE A 137 -9.72 7.89 -8.76
N PRO A 138 -10.10 8.86 -9.61
CA PRO A 138 -11.43 8.94 -10.21
C PRO A 138 -11.90 7.66 -10.88
N SER A 139 -11.01 6.89 -11.52
CA SER A 139 -11.33 5.59 -12.11
C SER A 139 -11.86 4.58 -11.10
N ASN A 140 -11.45 4.66 -9.84
CA ASN A 140 -11.91 3.76 -8.79
C ASN A 140 -13.39 3.98 -8.45
N ALA A 141 -13.84 5.24 -8.47
CA ALA A 141 -15.23 5.58 -8.24
C ALA A 141 -16.11 5.21 -9.46
N ILE A 142 -15.62 5.50 -10.67
CA ILE A 142 -16.35 5.24 -11.93
C ILE A 142 -16.54 3.74 -12.16
N LEU A 143 -15.53 2.93 -11.87
CA LEU A 143 -15.51 1.48 -12.08
C LEU A 143 -15.59 0.70 -10.75
N ALA A 144 -16.30 1.26 -9.77
CA ALA A 144 -16.31 0.71 -8.41
C ALA A 144 -16.76 -0.76 -8.36
N GLU A 145 -17.80 -1.12 -9.09
CA GLU A 145 -18.31 -2.49 -9.13
C GLU A 145 -17.24 -3.47 -9.65
N GLN A 146 -16.57 -3.11 -10.74
CA GLN A 146 -15.52 -3.96 -11.34
C GLN A 146 -14.30 -4.09 -10.41
N PHE A 147 -13.91 -3.02 -9.73
CA PHE A 147 -12.83 -3.11 -8.73
C PHE A 147 -13.21 -4.00 -7.56
N LEU A 148 -14.47 -3.96 -7.12
CA LEU A 148 -14.98 -4.80 -6.02
C LEU A 148 -15.06 -6.29 -6.36
N GLU A 149 -14.91 -6.69 -7.60
CA GLU A 149 -14.69 -8.10 -7.96
C GLU A 149 -13.34 -8.63 -7.40
N HIS A 150 -12.35 -7.75 -7.33
CA HIS A 150 -11.00 -8.07 -6.85
C HIS A 150 -10.78 -7.80 -5.36
N PHE A 151 -11.55 -6.90 -4.75
CA PHE A 151 -11.38 -6.44 -3.36
C PHE A 151 -12.63 -6.67 -2.51
N ASP A 152 -12.46 -6.76 -1.21
CA ASP A 152 -13.56 -6.97 -0.24
C ASP A 152 -14.21 -5.66 0.24
N GLY A 153 -13.68 -4.53 -0.21
CA GLY A 153 -14.20 -3.21 0.14
C GLY A 153 -13.26 -2.10 -0.32
N MET A 154 -13.70 -0.89 -0.08
CA MET A 154 -12.96 0.34 -0.40
C MET A 154 -12.86 1.24 0.81
N SER A 155 -11.72 1.92 0.93
CA SER A 155 -11.50 3.04 1.84
C SER A 155 -11.30 4.31 1.02
N ILE A 156 -12.01 5.37 1.33
CA ILE A 156 -11.95 6.62 0.56
C ILE A 156 -10.70 7.40 0.96
N GLY A 157 -9.77 7.54 0.01
CA GLY A 157 -8.60 8.41 0.12
C GLY A 157 -8.94 9.82 -0.36
N SER A 158 -9.66 10.58 0.46
CA SER A 158 -10.26 11.87 0.08
C SER A 158 -9.22 12.89 -0.42
N ASN A 159 -8.03 12.93 0.15
CA ASN A 159 -6.99 13.88 -0.25
C ASN A 159 -6.56 13.68 -1.71
N ASP A 160 -6.18 12.45 -2.05
CA ASP A 160 -5.73 12.11 -3.40
C ASP A 160 -6.90 12.15 -4.39
N LEU A 161 -8.08 11.67 -4.00
CA LEU A 161 -9.28 11.71 -4.83
C LEU A 161 -9.70 13.13 -5.18
N THR A 162 -9.71 14.05 -4.21
CA THR A 162 -10.01 15.47 -4.45
C THR A 162 -9.00 16.09 -5.39
N GLN A 163 -7.72 15.88 -5.12
CA GLN A 163 -6.63 16.41 -5.91
C GLN A 163 -6.71 15.97 -7.37
N LEU A 164 -6.97 14.68 -7.62
CA LEU A 164 -7.05 14.12 -8.97
C LEU A 164 -8.36 14.45 -9.68
N THR A 165 -9.47 14.54 -8.94
CA THR A 165 -10.78 14.86 -9.53
C THR A 165 -10.87 16.33 -9.96
N LEU A 166 -10.35 17.23 -9.12
CA LEU A 166 -10.42 18.66 -9.38
C LEU A 166 -9.17 19.21 -10.11
N GLY A 167 -8.13 18.40 -10.31
CA GLY A 167 -6.88 18.83 -10.92
C GLY A 167 -6.13 19.86 -10.05
N LEU A 168 -6.18 19.70 -8.75
CA LEU A 168 -5.57 20.60 -7.79
C LEU A 168 -4.31 19.99 -7.20
N ASP A 169 -3.33 20.82 -6.85
CA ASP A 169 -2.18 20.45 -6.05
C ASP A 169 -2.36 20.93 -4.61
N ARG A 170 -2.59 20.01 -3.67
CA ARG A 170 -2.81 20.33 -2.26
C ARG A 170 -1.60 21.01 -1.60
N ASP A 171 -0.40 20.81 -2.17
CA ASP A 171 0.84 21.38 -1.66
C ASP A 171 1.16 22.74 -2.29
N SER A 172 0.30 23.25 -3.19
CA SER A 172 0.56 24.45 -3.99
C SER A 172 0.55 25.78 -3.21
N GLY A 173 0.12 25.80 -1.96
CA GLY A 173 0.09 27.00 -1.13
C GLY A 173 -0.73 28.18 -1.70
N LEU A 174 -1.46 27.99 -2.81
CA LEU A 174 -2.31 29.00 -3.38
C LEU A 174 -3.62 29.09 -2.58
N GLU A 175 -3.93 30.25 -2.04
CA GLU A 175 -5.18 30.52 -1.29
C GLU A 175 -6.46 30.20 -2.08
N LEU A 176 -6.37 30.11 -3.42
CA LEU A 176 -7.47 29.76 -4.31
C LEU A 176 -8.08 28.38 -4.00
N LEU A 177 -7.29 27.46 -3.42
CA LEU A 177 -7.73 26.10 -3.11
C LEU A 177 -8.33 25.94 -1.70
N ALA A 178 -8.19 26.97 -0.88
CA ALA A 178 -8.68 26.97 0.49
C ALA A 178 -10.08 27.60 0.66
N ARG A 179 -10.67 28.10 -0.44
CA ARG A 179 -11.93 28.86 -0.40
C ARG A 179 -13.16 28.11 -0.90
N ASP A 180 -12.98 26.93 -1.50
CA ASP A 180 -14.03 26.04 -1.95
C ASP A 180 -14.09 24.77 -1.06
#